data_c0f76969e98349652509e1ecf6818cc3
#
_entry.id   c0f76969e98349652509e1ecf6818cc3
#
_cell.length_a   1.000
_cell.length_b   1.000
_cell.length_c   1.000
_cell.angle_alpha   90.00
_cell.angle_beta   90.00
_cell.angle_gamma   90.00
#
_symmetry.space_group_name_H-M   'P 1'
#
loop_
_entity.id
_entity.type
_entity.pdbx_description
1 polymer ?
#
loop_
_entity_poly.entity_id
_entity_poly.type
_entity_poly.pdbx_seq_one_letter_code
_entity_poly.pdbx_strand_id
1 'polypeptide(L)'
;MKVEKFKVLLYLKKSGLDKSGKAPIMGRITVNRTMAQFGCKLSCTPELWNPRESRLNGKSREAVETNAKIEKLLLAINTAFDNLVERKIDFDAADVKDLFQGSMETQM
;
A
#
# COMPACT_ATOMS: atom_id res chain seq x y z
N MET A 1 22.65 -8.15 0.78
CA MET A 1 22.27 -6.78 0.33
C MET A 1 22.02 -5.90 1.53
N LYS A 2 22.48 -4.67 1.47
CA LYS A 2 22.22 -3.70 2.52
C LYS A 2 21.05 -2.80 2.10
N VAL A 3 19.97 -2.82 2.88
CA VAL A 3 18.84 -1.94 2.62
C VAL A 3 19.09 -0.61 3.34
N GLU A 4 19.26 0.44 2.57
CA GLU A 4 19.47 1.79 3.11
C GLU A 4 18.20 2.60 3.13
N LYS A 5 17.21 2.24 2.30
CA LYS A 5 15.93 2.92 2.24
C LYS A 5 14.82 1.94 1.93
N PHE A 6 13.79 1.95 2.78
CA PHE A 6 12.55 1.25 2.53
C PHE A 6 11.41 2.18 2.90
N LYS A 7 10.53 2.47 1.95
CA LYS A 7 9.43 3.40 2.18
C LYS A 7 8.18 2.92 1.43
N VAL A 8 7.03 3.08 2.06
CA VAL A 8 5.74 2.81 1.43
C VAL A 8 4.94 4.11 1.49
N LEU A 9 4.47 4.56 0.32
CA LEU A 9 3.64 5.75 0.21
C LEU A 9 2.29 5.36 -0.38
N LEU A 10 1.21 5.82 0.25
CA LEU A 10 -0.14 5.67 -0.29
C LEU A 10 -0.64 7.05 -0.75
N TYR A 11 -1.37 7.07 -1.85
CA TYR A 11 -1.89 8.31 -2.40
C TYR A 11 -3.17 8.03 -3.19
N LEU A 12 -3.95 9.08 -3.44
CA LEU A 12 -5.17 8.95 -4.25
C LEU A 12 -4.88 9.28 -5.71
N LYS A 13 -5.49 8.49 -6.59
CA LYS A 13 -5.47 8.80 -8.03
C LYS A 13 -6.74 9.58 -8.34
N LYS A 14 -6.66 10.91 -8.20
CA LYS A 14 -7.83 11.78 -8.34
C LYS A 14 -8.43 11.80 -9.74
N SER A 15 -7.66 11.42 -10.74
CA SER A 15 -8.14 11.34 -12.12
C SER A 15 -8.99 10.11 -12.40
N GLY A 16 -9.09 9.19 -11.47
CA GLY A 16 -9.80 7.92 -11.65
C GLY A 16 -11.05 7.78 -10.81
N LEU A 17 -11.82 8.86 -10.62
CA LEU A 17 -13.06 8.79 -9.84
C LEU A 17 -14.02 7.78 -10.44
N ASP A 18 -14.63 6.95 -9.61
CA ASP A 18 -15.62 5.99 -10.04
C ASP A 18 -17.02 6.64 -10.09
N LYS A 19 -18.04 5.83 -10.39
CA LYS A 19 -19.40 6.33 -10.53
C LYS A 19 -19.98 6.91 -9.24
N SER A 20 -19.46 6.51 -8.10
CA SER A 20 -19.89 7.04 -6.80
C SER A 20 -19.03 8.22 -6.33
N GLY A 21 -18.11 8.68 -7.17
CA GLY A 21 -17.24 9.81 -6.84
C GLY A 21 -16.08 9.47 -5.94
N LYS A 22 -15.76 8.19 -5.79
CA LYS A 22 -14.61 7.75 -4.98
C LYS A 22 -13.38 7.62 -5.83
N ALA A 23 -12.23 7.95 -5.25
CA ALA A 23 -10.94 7.85 -5.92
C ALA A 23 -10.21 6.58 -5.48
N PRO A 24 -9.54 5.88 -6.41
CA PRO A 24 -8.78 4.69 -6.03
C PRO A 24 -7.54 5.07 -5.22
N ILE A 25 -7.21 4.24 -4.23
CA ILE A 25 -6.02 4.39 -3.42
C ILE A 25 -4.90 3.59 -4.10
N MET A 26 -3.79 4.27 -4.35
CA MET A 26 -2.62 3.67 -4.98
C MET A 26 -1.49 3.63 -3.98
N GLY A 27 -0.52 2.75 -4.23
CA GLY A 27 0.65 2.64 -3.38
C GLY A 27 1.93 2.61 -4.18
N ARG A 28 3.01 2.98 -3.52
CA ARG A 28 4.35 2.92 -4.10
C ARG A 28 5.32 2.43 -3.04
N ILE A 29 6.05 1.37 -3.39
CA ILE A 29 7.10 0.81 -2.54
C ILE A 29 8.43 1.29 -3.08
N THR A 30 9.30 1.78 -2.20
CA THR A 30 10.67 2.17 -2.56
C THR A 30 11.63 1.30 -1.77
N VAL A 31 12.55 0.65 -2.46
CA VAL A 31 13.65 -0.10 -1.86
C VAL A 31 14.94 0.43 -2.48
N ASN A 32 15.73 1.12 -1.71
CA ASN A 32 16.96 1.81 -2.18
C ASN A 32 16.64 2.72 -3.37
N ARG A 33 17.10 2.38 -4.56
CA ARG A 33 16.86 3.20 -5.77
C ARG A 33 15.76 2.66 -6.67
N THR A 34 15.08 1.60 -6.25
CA THR A 34 14.02 1.00 -7.04
C THR A 34 12.66 1.38 -6.49
N MET A 35 11.66 1.44 -7.36
CA MET A 35 10.29 1.77 -6.98
C MET A 35 9.33 0.85 -7.71
N ALA A 36 8.21 0.51 -7.05
CA ALA A 36 7.14 -0.28 -7.66
C ALA A 36 5.80 0.31 -7.25
N GLN A 37 4.93 0.55 -8.22
CA GLN A 37 3.59 1.07 -7.96
C GLN A 37 2.58 -0.08 -7.99
N PHE A 38 1.52 0.06 -7.22
CA PHE A 38 0.46 -0.95 -7.17
C PHE A 38 -0.87 -0.30 -6.80
N GLY A 39 -1.95 -0.94 -7.20
CA GLY A 39 -3.30 -0.55 -6.78
C GLY A 39 -3.65 -1.28 -5.49
N CYS A 40 -4.21 -0.55 -4.54
CA CYS A 40 -4.59 -1.14 -3.25
C CYS A 40 -5.91 -1.89 -3.31
N LYS A 41 -6.63 -1.81 -4.42
CA LYS A 41 -8.00 -2.35 -4.57
C LYS A 41 -8.96 -1.74 -3.56
N LEU A 42 -8.67 -0.51 -3.16
CA LEU A 42 -9.48 0.28 -2.25
C LEU A 42 -9.77 1.62 -2.89
N SER A 43 -10.88 2.22 -2.51
CA SER A 43 -11.21 3.57 -2.93
C SER A 43 -11.83 4.31 -1.76
N CYS A 44 -11.85 5.63 -1.83
CA CYS A 44 -12.44 6.43 -0.76
C CYS A 44 -12.93 7.77 -1.29
N THR A 45 -13.77 8.43 -0.49
CA THR A 45 -14.20 9.79 -0.74
C THR A 45 -12.97 10.71 -0.61
N PRO A 46 -12.62 11.46 -1.68
CA PRO A 46 -11.38 12.27 -1.66
C PRO A 46 -11.29 13.26 -0.51
N GLU A 47 -12.41 13.84 -0.08
CA GLU A 47 -12.43 14.80 1.00
C GLU A 47 -11.99 14.23 2.35
N LEU A 48 -12.08 12.90 2.50
CA LEU A 48 -11.67 12.24 3.75
C LEU A 48 -10.20 11.90 3.76
N TRP A 49 -9.53 11.91 2.61
CA TRP A 49 -8.13 11.47 2.52
C TRP A 49 -7.18 12.44 3.19
N ASN A 50 -6.32 11.91 4.07
CA ASN A 50 -5.26 12.67 4.72
C ASN A 50 -3.91 12.25 4.11
N PRO A 51 -3.31 13.09 3.25
CA PRO A 51 -2.05 12.72 2.60
C PRO A 51 -0.86 12.65 3.55
N ARG A 52 -0.91 13.33 4.69
CA ARG A 52 0.16 13.27 5.67
C ARG A 52 0.22 11.93 6.38
N GLU A 53 -0.95 11.36 6.69
CA GLU A 53 -1.04 10.12 7.44
C GLU A 53 -1.32 8.92 6.55
N SER A 54 -1.59 9.14 5.25
CA SER A 54 -1.93 8.09 4.29
C SER A 54 -3.12 7.26 4.77
N ARG A 55 -4.14 7.93 5.26
CA ARG A 55 -5.38 7.31 5.74
C ARG A 55 -6.53 8.30 5.66
N LEU A 56 -7.73 7.85 6.01
CA LEU A 56 -8.91 8.69 6.01
C LEU A 56 -9.09 9.38 7.36
N ASN A 57 -9.55 10.63 7.31
CA ASN A 57 -9.89 11.40 8.49
C ASN A 57 -11.27 11.01 9.00
N GLY A 58 -11.48 11.22 10.29
CA GLY A 58 -12.78 11.08 10.92
C GLY A 58 -13.07 9.68 11.41
N LYS A 59 -14.31 9.48 11.88
CA LYS A 59 -14.75 8.23 12.49
C LYS A 59 -15.96 7.64 11.78
N SER A 60 -16.22 8.06 10.54
CA SER A 60 -17.30 7.49 9.76
C SER A 60 -17.04 6.02 9.48
N ARG A 61 -18.10 5.30 9.14
CA ARG A 61 -17.97 3.88 8.80
C ARG A 61 -16.97 3.68 7.66
N GLU A 62 -17.05 4.53 6.64
CA GLU A 62 -16.09 4.47 5.52
C GLU A 62 -14.65 4.63 6.01
N ALA A 63 -14.39 5.63 6.88
CA ALA A 63 -13.04 5.88 7.39
C ALA A 63 -12.54 4.69 8.21
N VAL A 64 -13.36 4.18 9.12
CA VAL A 64 -12.96 3.06 9.99
C VAL A 64 -12.67 1.80 9.18
N GLU A 65 -13.56 1.43 8.27
CA GLU A 65 -13.39 0.22 7.48
C GLU A 65 -12.21 0.32 6.52
N THR A 66 -12.07 1.45 5.83
CA THR A 66 -10.98 1.64 4.87
C THR A 66 -9.63 1.69 5.58
N ASN A 67 -9.54 2.38 6.70
CA ASN A 67 -8.30 2.45 7.48
C ASN A 67 -7.88 1.09 7.99
N ALA A 68 -8.82 0.24 8.40
CA ALA A 68 -8.51 -1.12 8.82
C ALA A 68 -7.90 -1.92 7.67
N LYS A 69 -8.43 -1.78 6.46
CA LYS A 69 -7.89 -2.45 5.28
C LYS A 69 -6.51 -1.92 4.90
N ILE A 70 -6.30 -0.61 5.05
CA ILE A 70 -5.00 0.01 4.82
C ILE A 70 -3.96 -0.57 5.78
N GLU A 71 -4.31 -0.73 7.05
CA GLU A 71 -3.36 -1.30 8.03
C GLU A 71 -3.00 -2.74 7.71
N LYS A 72 -3.97 -3.56 7.28
CA LYS A 72 -3.68 -4.92 6.84
C LYS A 72 -2.74 -4.95 5.64
N LEU A 73 -2.97 -4.04 4.70
CA LEU A 73 -2.12 -3.91 3.52
C LEU A 73 -0.69 -3.56 3.89
N LEU A 74 -0.52 -2.56 4.77
CA LEU A 74 0.80 -2.15 5.20
C LEU A 74 1.52 -3.25 5.98
N LEU A 75 0.79 -3.99 6.80
CA LEU A 75 1.34 -5.13 7.52
C LEU A 75 1.82 -6.21 6.54
N ALA A 76 1.03 -6.51 5.50
CA ALA A 76 1.41 -7.48 4.49
C ALA A 76 2.68 -7.06 3.75
N ILE A 77 2.80 -5.77 3.42
CA ILE A 77 3.98 -5.24 2.74
C ILE A 77 5.21 -5.36 3.65
N ASN A 78 5.08 -4.98 4.93
CA ASN A 78 6.19 -5.06 5.87
C ASN A 78 6.60 -6.51 6.10
N THR A 79 5.65 -7.43 6.18
CA THR A 79 5.95 -8.86 6.33
C THR A 79 6.71 -9.39 5.12
N ALA A 80 6.30 -8.99 3.91
CA ALA A 80 7.00 -9.39 2.69
C ALA A 80 8.43 -8.86 2.68
N PHE A 81 8.61 -7.59 3.07
CA PHE A 81 9.93 -6.99 3.16
C PHE A 81 10.82 -7.74 4.16
N ASP A 82 10.31 -8.01 5.36
CA ASP A 82 11.06 -8.73 6.39
C ASP A 82 11.46 -10.13 5.91
N ASN A 83 10.57 -10.83 5.22
CA ASN A 83 10.86 -12.14 4.66
C ASN A 83 12.03 -12.09 3.67
N LEU A 84 12.04 -11.08 2.81
CA LEU A 84 13.12 -10.94 1.83
C LEU A 84 14.45 -10.58 2.49
N VAL A 85 14.42 -9.74 3.52
CA VAL A 85 15.61 -9.41 4.28
C VAL A 85 16.18 -10.67 4.95
N GLU A 86 15.33 -11.51 5.55
CA GLU A 86 15.77 -12.74 6.22
C GLU A 86 16.39 -13.75 5.27
N ARG A 87 15.97 -13.75 4.01
CA ARG A 87 16.53 -14.67 2.99
C ARG A 87 17.96 -14.30 2.61
N LYS A 88 18.42 -13.11 2.99
CA LYS A 88 19.79 -12.62 2.71
C LYS A 88 20.13 -12.64 1.22
N ILE A 89 19.12 -12.35 0.40
CA ILE A 89 19.29 -12.25 -1.06
C ILE A 89 19.10 -10.79 -1.46
N ASP A 90 19.59 -10.45 -2.64
CA ASP A 90 19.32 -9.14 -3.21
C ASP A 90 17.90 -9.10 -3.73
N PHE A 91 17.19 -8.01 -3.46
CA PHE A 91 15.83 -7.82 -3.93
C PHE A 91 15.57 -6.33 -4.17
N ASP A 92 14.51 -6.04 -4.91
CA ASP A 92 14.10 -4.66 -5.20
C ASP A 92 12.64 -4.44 -4.82
N ALA A 93 12.12 -3.26 -5.14
CA ALA A 93 10.74 -2.91 -4.82
C ALA A 93 9.73 -3.83 -5.51
N ALA A 94 10.03 -4.28 -6.73
CA ALA A 94 9.15 -5.19 -7.46
C ALA A 94 9.03 -6.53 -6.74
N ASP A 95 10.12 -7.02 -6.16
CA ASP A 95 10.10 -8.27 -5.40
C ASP A 95 9.20 -8.18 -4.18
N VAL A 96 9.26 -7.06 -3.46
CA VAL A 96 8.38 -6.82 -2.31
C VAL A 96 6.91 -6.79 -2.76
N LYS A 97 6.65 -6.09 -3.86
CA LYS A 97 5.31 -6.00 -4.43
C LYS A 97 4.77 -7.39 -4.78
N ASP A 98 5.55 -8.17 -5.52
CA ASP A 98 5.11 -9.49 -5.96
C ASP A 98 4.84 -10.42 -4.77
N LEU A 99 5.70 -10.39 -3.77
CA LEU A 99 5.55 -11.25 -2.60
C LEU A 99 4.31 -10.89 -1.78
N PHE A 100 4.08 -9.61 -1.51
CA PHE A 100 2.92 -9.21 -0.72
C PHE A 100 1.62 -9.44 -1.49
N GLN A 101 1.60 -9.18 -2.80
CA GLN A 101 0.41 -9.40 -3.61
C GLN A 101 0.07 -10.88 -3.71
N GLY A 102 1.08 -11.72 -3.90
CA GLY A 102 0.88 -13.17 -3.92
C GLY A 102 0.31 -13.69 -2.60
N SER A 103 0.81 -13.18 -1.48
CA SER A 103 0.32 -13.56 -0.17
C SER A 103 -1.14 -13.15 0.03
N MET A 104 -1.55 -11.99 -0.45
CA MET A 104 -2.93 -11.54 -0.33
C MET A 104 -3.88 -12.27 -1.27
N GLU A 105 -3.41 -12.66 -2.45
CA GLU A 105 -4.23 -13.36 -3.44
C GLU A 105 -4.50 -14.81 -3.08
N THR A 106 -3.64 -15.42 -2.28
CA THR A 106 -3.81 -16.83 -1.88
C THR A 106 -4.77 -17.03 -0.72
N GLN A 107 -5.34 -15.97 -0.21
CA GLN A 107 -6.34 -16.03 0.85
C GLN A 107 -7.71 -16.29 0.26
N MET A 108 -8.03 -17.53 0.11
CA MET A 108 -9.38 -17.93 -0.28
C MET A 108 -10.04 -18.72 0.79
#